data_c99485963074ed6ceabebc910beb5c5a
#
_entry.id   c99485963074ed6ceabebc910beb5c5a
#
_cell.length_a   1.000
_cell.length_b   1.000
_cell.length_c   1.000
_cell.angle_alpha   90.00
_cell.angle_beta   90.00
_cell.angle_gamma   90.00
#
_symmetry.space_group_name_H-M   'P 1'
#
loop_
_entity.id
_entity.type
_entity.pdbx_description
1 polymer ?
#
loop_
_entity_poly.entity_id
_entity_poly.type
_entity_poly.pdbx_seq_one_letter_code
_entity_poly.pdbx_strand_id
1 'polypeptide(L)' 'MVFQSFNLFPHLTVLENCTLAPIWVRNIPQKDAEATAMKYLERVKIPHQASKYPGQMSGGQQQRVAIARALTMIRMSS' A
#
# COMPACT_ATOMS: atom_id res chain seq x y z
N MET A 1 -23.11 3.92 6.01
CA MET A 1 -22.10 3.49 5.04
C MET A 1 -21.11 2.56 5.66
N VAL A 2 -20.94 1.46 5.05
CA VAL A 2 -20.04 0.45 5.60
C VAL A 2 -18.78 0.38 4.74
N PHE A 3 -17.65 0.40 5.40
CA PHE A 3 -16.36 0.32 4.70
C PHE A 3 -15.70 -0.99 5.04
N GLN A 4 -16.26 -2.05 4.54
CA GLN A 4 -15.68 -3.36 4.77
C GLN A 4 -14.55 -3.67 3.84
N SER A 5 -14.48 -2.98 2.72
CA SER A 5 -13.33 -3.13 1.86
C SER A 5 -12.25 -2.17 2.33
N PHE A 6 -11.02 -2.53 2.08
CA PHE A 6 -9.89 -1.69 2.46
C PHE A 6 -9.55 -0.67 1.38
N ASN A 7 -10.46 -0.48 0.43
CA ASN A 7 -10.29 0.44 -0.69
C ASN A 7 -9.03 0.15 -1.50
N LEU A 8 -8.65 -1.11 -1.55
CA LEU A 8 -7.53 -1.52 -2.38
C LEU A 8 -8.00 -1.69 -3.81
N PHE A 9 -7.14 -1.33 -4.75
CA PHE A 9 -7.44 -1.45 -6.17
C PHE A 9 -7.03 -2.83 -6.66
N PRO A 10 -7.98 -3.68 -7.04
CA PRO A 10 -7.64 -5.06 -7.40
C PRO A 10 -6.80 -5.20 -8.66
N HIS A 11 -6.79 -4.18 -9.49
CA HIS A 11 -5.99 -4.20 -10.73
C HIS A 11 -4.57 -3.68 -10.52
N LEU A 12 -4.23 -3.25 -9.31
CA LEU A 12 -2.89 -2.79 -8.95
C LEU A 12 -2.27 -3.75 -7.97
N THR A 13 -0.94 -3.88 -8.03
CA THR A 13 -0.24 -4.72 -7.07
C THR A 13 -0.28 -4.09 -5.68
N VAL A 14 0.14 -4.87 -4.68
CA VAL A 14 0.25 -4.38 -3.31
C VAL A 14 1.12 -3.13 -3.24
N LEU A 15 2.28 -3.18 -3.88
CA LEU A 15 3.18 -2.04 -3.88
C LEU A 15 2.56 -0.83 -4.55
N GLU A 16 1.89 -1.04 -5.68
CA GLU A 16 1.23 0.05 -6.39
C GLU A 16 0.11 0.66 -5.55
N ASN A 17 -0.62 -0.17 -4.82
CA ASN A 17 -1.65 0.34 -3.92
C ASN A 17 -1.05 1.26 -2.87
N CYS A 18 0.15 0.95 -2.39
CA CYS A 18 0.80 1.76 -1.36
C CYS A 18 1.40 3.04 -1.92
N THR A 19 1.78 3.04 -3.20
CA THR A 19 2.50 4.19 -3.78
C THR A 19 1.60 5.14 -4.55
N LEU A 20 0.41 4.69 -4.96
CA LEU A 20 -0.44 5.48 -5.85
C LEU A 20 -0.77 6.85 -5.28
N ALA A 21 -1.26 6.92 -4.06
CA ALA A 21 -1.68 8.19 -3.48
C ALA A 21 -0.52 9.15 -3.26
N PRO A 22 0.63 8.73 -2.70
CA PRO A 22 1.77 9.64 -2.57
C PRO A 22 2.22 10.20 -3.91
N ILE A 23 2.28 9.36 -4.94
CA ILE A 23 2.71 9.81 -6.26
C ILE A 23 1.73 10.83 -6.82
N TRP A 24 0.43 10.56 -6.72
CA TRP A 24 -0.60 11.40 -7.32
C TRP A 24 -0.87 12.67 -6.53
N VAL A 25 -0.94 12.55 -5.20
CA VAL A 25 -1.36 13.66 -4.35
C VAL A 25 -0.19 14.56 -3.99
N ARG A 26 0.98 13.96 -3.76
CA ARG A 26 2.15 14.69 -3.30
C ARG A 26 3.21 14.87 -4.36
N ASN A 27 3.00 14.35 -5.56
CA ASN A 27 3.98 14.42 -6.64
C ASN A 27 5.34 13.88 -6.23
N ILE A 28 5.32 12.82 -5.42
CA ILE A 28 6.55 12.20 -4.95
C ILE A 28 7.08 11.28 -6.03
N PRO A 29 8.39 11.29 -6.29
CA PRO A 29 8.96 10.39 -7.29
C PRO A 29 8.64 8.94 -6.98
N GLN A 30 8.40 8.15 -8.00
CA GLN A 30 8.03 6.76 -7.83
C GLN A 30 9.07 5.99 -7.01
N LYS A 31 10.35 6.27 -7.24
CA LYS A 31 11.41 5.60 -6.49
C LYS A 31 11.27 5.83 -4.99
N ASP A 32 11.02 7.07 -4.60
CA ASP A 32 10.88 7.41 -3.19
C ASP A 32 9.65 6.76 -2.61
N ALA A 33 8.55 6.81 -3.34
CA ALA A 33 7.30 6.21 -2.88
C ALA A 33 7.46 4.70 -2.70
N GLU A 34 8.12 4.04 -3.65
CA GLU A 34 8.34 2.60 -3.55
C GLU A 34 9.24 2.23 -2.38
N ALA A 35 10.29 2.99 -2.18
CA ALA A 35 11.21 2.72 -1.06
C ALA A 35 10.48 2.82 0.27
N THR A 36 9.68 3.86 0.43
CA THR A 36 8.92 4.03 1.66
C THR A 36 7.86 2.95 1.82
N ALA A 37 7.17 2.62 0.73
CA ALA A 37 6.14 1.59 0.77
C ALA A 37 6.72 0.24 1.15
N MET A 38 7.88 -0.13 0.58
CA MET A 38 8.54 -1.37 0.93
C MET A 38 8.92 -1.41 2.40
N LYS A 39 9.37 -0.29 2.93
CA LYS A 39 9.72 -0.19 4.34
C LYS A 39 8.52 -0.55 5.22
N TYR A 40 7.35 -0.02 4.90
CA TYR A 40 6.16 -0.30 5.69
C TYR A 40 5.58 -1.67 5.43
N LEU A 41 5.74 -2.19 4.21
CA LEU A 41 5.36 -3.57 3.95
C LEU A 41 6.20 -4.53 4.79
N GLU A 42 7.48 -4.22 5.00
CA GLU A 42 8.29 -5.00 5.91
C GLU A 42 7.82 -4.88 7.35
N ARG A 43 7.37 -3.69 7.73
CA ARG A 43 6.85 -3.47 9.08
C ARG A 43 5.65 -4.36 9.37
N VAL A 44 4.78 -4.53 8.38
CA VAL A 44 3.63 -5.41 8.53
C VAL A 44 3.93 -6.84 8.08
N LYS A 45 5.20 -7.13 7.78
CA LYS A 45 5.72 -8.47 7.53
C LYS A 45 5.20 -9.11 6.26
N ILE A 46 4.92 -8.31 5.24
CA ILE A 46 4.50 -8.84 3.94
C ILE A 46 5.27 -8.23 2.77
N PRO A 47 6.59 -7.99 2.91
CA PRO A 47 7.35 -7.40 1.78
C PRO A 47 7.39 -8.32 0.58
N HIS A 48 7.33 -9.63 0.80
CA HIS A 48 7.36 -10.61 -0.27
C HIS A 48 6.09 -10.60 -1.12
N GLN A 49 5.05 -9.89 -0.68
CA GLN A 49 3.80 -9.82 -1.42
C GLN A 49 3.64 -8.52 -2.19
N ALA A 50 4.70 -7.74 -2.27
CA ALA A 50 4.63 -6.43 -2.93
C ALA A 50 4.20 -6.54 -4.40
N SER A 51 4.53 -7.62 -5.08
CA SER A 51 4.16 -7.79 -6.48
C SER A 51 2.87 -8.58 -6.67
N LYS A 52 2.20 -8.95 -5.59
CA LYS A 52 0.94 -9.68 -5.69
C LYS A 52 -0.23 -8.70 -5.73
N TYR A 53 -1.38 -9.22 -6.16
CA TYR A 53 -2.59 -8.41 -6.24
C TYR A 53 -3.47 -8.67 -5.03
N PRO A 54 -4.25 -7.67 -4.59
CA PRO A 54 -5.11 -7.85 -3.42
C PRO A 54 -6.07 -9.02 -3.54
N GLY A 55 -6.54 -9.30 -4.75
CA GLY A 55 -7.47 -10.42 -4.95
C GLY A 55 -6.87 -11.79 -4.66
N GLN A 56 -5.55 -11.88 -4.60
CA GLN A 56 -4.85 -13.12 -4.31
C GLN A 56 -4.55 -13.29 -2.82
N MET A 57 -4.98 -12.33 -2.00
CA MET A 57 -4.59 -12.29 -0.60
C MET A 57 -5.81 -12.54 0.30
N SER A 58 -5.55 -13.10 1.47
CA SER A 58 -6.60 -13.25 2.47
C SER A 58 -7.01 -11.89 3.03
N GLY A 59 -8.15 -11.86 3.75
CA GLY A 59 -8.61 -10.63 4.35
C GLY A 59 -7.60 -10.02 5.31
N GLY A 60 -6.94 -10.87 6.11
CA GLY A 60 -5.93 -10.37 7.03
C GLY A 60 -4.75 -9.76 6.32
N GLN A 61 -4.34 -10.34 5.20
CA GLN A 61 -3.25 -9.79 4.41
C GLN A 61 -3.65 -8.49 3.75
N GLN A 62 -4.87 -8.41 3.25
CA GLN A 62 -5.37 -7.16 2.68
C GLN A 62 -5.40 -6.06 3.73
N GLN A 63 -5.75 -6.41 4.96
CA GLN A 63 -5.73 -5.45 6.05
C GLN A 63 -4.31 -4.91 6.28
N ARG A 64 -3.32 -5.77 6.22
CA ARG A 64 -1.93 -5.34 6.38
C ARG A 64 -1.51 -4.40 5.25
N VAL A 65 -1.96 -4.67 4.03
CA VAL A 65 -1.69 -3.77 2.91
C VAL A 65 -2.31 -2.40 3.17
N ALA A 66 -3.55 -2.38 3.66
CA ALA A 66 -4.22 -1.12 3.96
C ALA A 66 -3.48 -0.34 5.04
N ILE A 67 -2.96 -1.03 6.05
CA ILE A 67 -2.18 -0.39 7.10
C ILE A 67 -0.89 0.18 6.51
N ALA A 68 -0.18 -0.59 5.69
CA ALA A 68 1.05 -0.12 5.07
C ALA A 68 0.79 1.10 4.17
N ARG A 69 -0.33 1.07 3.44
CA ARG A 69 -0.70 2.19 2.59
C ARG A 69 -0.94 3.44 3.41
N ALA A 70 -1.66 3.31 4.53
CA ALA A 70 -1.94 4.44 5.40
C ALA A 70 -0.65 5.00 6.00
N LEU A 71 0.25 4.13 6.45
CA LEU A 71 1.52 4.56 7.01
C LEU A 71 2.38 5.27 5.97
N THR A 72 2.41 4.74 4.76
CA THR A 72 3.15 5.37 3.66
C THR A 72 2.62 6.78 3.41
N MET A 73 1.31 6.92 3.37
CA MET A 73 0.68 8.21 3.11
C MET A 73 0.97 9.20 4.22
N ILE A 74 0.85 8.78 5.46
CA ILE A 74 1.13 9.63 6.62
C ILE A 74 2.58 10.09 6.58
N ARG A 75 3.50 9.16 6.35
CA ARG A 75 4.93 9.48 6.34
C ARG A 75 5.27 10.49 5.27
N MET A 76 4.66 10.34 4.11
CA MET A 76 4.97 11.19 2.97
C MET A 76 4.20 12.51 2.97
N SER A 77 3.22 12.66 3.86
CA SER A 77 2.49 13.92 3.96
C SER A 77 3.14 14.91 4.91
N SER A 78 4.05 14.47 5.70
CA SER A 78 4.65 15.35 6.70
C SER A 78 5.87 16.11 6.20
#